data_3d26e1634d21302d7cd30594d9b38445
#
_entry.id   3d26e1634d21302d7cd30594d9b38445
#
_cell.length_a   1.000
_cell.length_b   1.000
_cell.length_c   1.000
_cell.angle_alpha   90.00
_cell.angle_beta   90.00
_cell.angle_gamma   90.00
#
_symmetry.space_group_name_H-M   'P 1'
#
loop_
_entity.id
_entity.type
_entity.pdbx_description
1 polymer ?
#
loop_
_entity_poly.entity_id
_entity_poly.type
_entity_poly.pdbx_seq_one_letter_code
_entity_poly.pdbx_strand_id
1 'polypeptide(L)'
;GALVADFLAGEPVGPDRGDAPARDYLRALRAEEYPSFNALFFDGEELLYARDDDAPGAATGLRFHPVADGVHGVSNGRLDDPWPKVVRGVARLTEWLEGPMDLDDAFDLLADREAVDDGELPHTGVPLELERALAPAFVALPGYGTRASTVVVLHASGELSFAERAYGERGRVISERRESWRAPLG
;
A
#
# COMPACT_ATOMS: atom_id res chain seq x y z
N GLY A 1 -5.46 2.06 11.27
CA GLY A 1 -5.68 1.26 12.45
C GLY A 1 -4.55 1.36 13.46
N ALA A 2 -4.66 0.66 14.58
CA ALA A 2 -3.71 0.69 15.67
C ALA A 2 -2.27 0.39 15.22
N LEU A 3 -2.07 -0.66 14.42
CA LEU A 3 -0.78 -1.07 13.88
C LEU A 3 0.07 0.09 13.30
N VAL A 4 -0.53 0.93 12.48
CA VAL A 4 0.17 2.08 11.87
C VAL A 4 0.41 3.17 12.92
N ALA A 5 -0.56 3.44 13.77
CA ALA A 5 -0.46 4.46 14.81
C ALA A 5 0.64 4.10 15.82
N ASP A 6 0.72 2.86 16.24
CA ASP A 6 1.69 2.36 17.22
C ASP A 6 3.12 2.44 16.65
N PHE A 7 3.32 2.05 15.39
CA PHE A 7 4.61 2.20 14.72
C PHE A 7 5.05 3.68 14.63
N LEU A 8 4.15 4.56 14.17
CA LEU A 8 4.45 5.98 13.99
C LEU A 8 4.62 6.73 15.32
N ALA A 9 3.90 6.32 16.37
CA ALA A 9 4.08 6.89 17.71
C ALA A 9 5.44 6.55 18.30
N GLY A 10 6.16 5.58 17.73
CA GLY A 10 7.44 5.12 18.23
C GLY A 10 7.32 4.52 19.63
N GLU A 11 6.16 3.98 19.99
CA GLU A 11 5.98 3.21 21.21
C GLU A 11 6.98 2.05 21.18
N PRO A 12 7.91 1.97 22.14
CA PRO A 12 8.93 0.93 22.12
C PRO A 12 8.28 -0.42 22.37
N VAL A 13 8.34 -1.30 21.37
CA VAL A 13 8.00 -2.70 21.55
C VAL A 13 9.25 -3.45 22.07
N GLY A 14 9.82 -2.94 23.19
CA GLY A 14 11.00 -3.53 23.81
C GLY A 14 11.96 -2.47 24.39
N PRO A 15 12.93 -2.87 25.22
CA PRO A 15 13.78 -1.96 25.98
C PRO A 15 14.86 -1.21 25.19
N ASP A 16 15.15 -1.59 23.95
CA ASP A 16 16.19 -0.98 23.13
C ASP A 16 15.65 -0.66 21.72
N ARG A 17 15.72 0.59 21.29
CA ARG A 17 15.63 0.95 19.86
C ARG A 17 16.97 0.54 19.25
N GLY A 18 16.95 -0.56 18.50
CA GLY A 18 18.08 -0.96 17.66
C GLY A 18 18.29 -0.01 16.48
N ASP A 19 19.36 -0.26 15.72
CA ASP A 19 19.69 0.49 14.49
C ASP A 19 18.68 0.26 13.34
N ALA A 20 17.63 -0.54 13.55
CA ALA A 20 16.63 -0.89 12.56
C ALA A 20 15.19 -0.89 13.16
N PRO A 21 14.61 0.30 13.40
CA PRO A 21 13.36 0.42 14.16
C PRO A 21 12.17 -0.31 13.53
N ALA A 22 12.08 -0.40 12.20
CA ALA A 22 11.02 -1.15 11.54
C ALA A 22 11.13 -2.66 11.78
N ARG A 23 12.35 -3.20 11.72
CA ARG A 23 12.60 -4.63 11.99
C ARG A 23 12.30 -5.01 13.42
N ASP A 24 12.71 -4.19 14.37
CA ASP A 24 12.52 -4.45 15.80
C ASP A 24 11.04 -4.37 16.17
N TYR A 25 10.33 -3.40 15.61
CA TYR A 25 8.87 -3.32 15.72
C TYR A 25 8.20 -4.59 15.20
N LEU A 26 8.54 -5.03 13.98
CA LEU A 26 7.94 -6.21 13.36
C LEU A 26 8.28 -7.53 14.08
N ARG A 27 9.48 -7.66 14.66
CA ARG A 27 9.85 -8.84 15.48
C ARG A 27 9.04 -8.95 16.77
N ALA A 28 8.66 -7.81 17.33
CA ALA A 28 7.90 -7.76 18.56
C ALA A 28 6.38 -7.74 18.35
N LEU A 29 5.94 -7.53 17.09
CA LEU A 29 4.53 -7.44 16.75
C LEU A 29 3.83 -8.79 16.94
N ARG A 30 2.73 -8.76 17.65
CA ARG A 30 1.83 -9.92 17.84
C ARG A 30 0.74 -9.87 16.76
N ALA A 31 1.01 -10.52 15.62
CA ALA A 31 0.13 -10.47 14.46
C ALA A 31 -1.28 -10.99 14.76
N GLU A 32 -1.41 -11.93 15.70
CA GLU A 32 -2.69 -12.48 16.15
C GLU A 32 -3.64 -11.46 16.80
N GLU A 33 -3.15 -10.30 17.17
CA GLU A 33 -3.95 -9.20 17.73
C GLU A 33 -4.62 -8.35 16.66
N TYR A 34 -4.31 -8.59 15.39
CA TYR A 34 -4.81 -7.82 14.24
C TYR A 34 -5.55 -8.71 13.25
N PRO A 35 -6.56 -8.18 12.54
CA PRO A 35 -7.09 -8.85 11.36
C PRO A 35 -6.00 -9.03 10.31
N SER A 36 -6.14 -10.05 9.45
CA SER A 36 -5.20 -10.29 8.34
C SER A 36 -4.87 -9.02 7.56
N PHE A 37 -3.58 -8.79 7.31
CA PHE A 37 -3.11 -7.54 6.69
C PHE A 37 -1.92 -7.75 5.75
N ASN A 38 -1.77 -6.81 4.84
CA ASN A 38 -0.52 -6.50 4.14
C ASN A 38 -0.07 -5.10 4.57
N ALA A 39 1.21 -4.94 4.90
CA ALA A 39 1.73 -3.65 5.32
C ALA A 39 3.14 -3.41 4.79
N LEU A 40 3.43 -2.16 4.51
CA LEU A 40 4.75 -1.67 4.14
C LEU A 40 5.24 -0.75 5.26
N PHE A 41 6.46 -0.97 5.72
CA PHE A 41 7.11 -0.19 6.77
C PHE A 41 8.39 0.38 6.21
N PHE A 42 8.54 1.69 6.29
CA PHE A 42 9.75 2.40 5.90
C PHE A 42 10.28 3.19 7.10
N ASP A 43 11.54 3.01 7.46
CA ASP A 43 12.19 3.65 8.60
C ASP A 43 13.21 4.73 8.22
N GLY A 44 13.29 5.04 6.93
CA GLY A 44 14.25 5.99 6.36
C GLY A 44 15.41 5.33 5.65
N GLU A 45 15.69 4.06 5.93
CA GLU A 45 16.77 3.29 5.33
C GLU A 45 16.27 2.09 4.53
N GLU A 46 15.28 1.36 5.07
CA GLU A 46 14.79 0.11 4.50
C GLU A 46 13.27 0.11 4.36
N LEU A 47 12.77 -0.42 3.24
CA LEU A 47 11.36 -0.72 3.05
C LEU A 47 11.12 -2.20 3.33
N LEU A 48 10.29 -2.50 4.33
CA LEU A 48 9.88 -3.85 4.69
C LEU A 48 8.44 -4.11 4.29
N TYR A 49 8.20 -5.24 3.66
CA TYR A 49 6.86 -5.78 3.48
C TYR A 49 6.57 -6.80 4.56
N ALA A 50 5.44 -6.64 5.23
CA ALA A 50 4.97 -7.52 6.27
C ALA A 50 3.58 -8.05 5.96
N ARG A 51 3.36 -9.32 6.25
CA ARG A 51 2.09 -9.99 6.04
C ARG A 51 1.82 -10.99 7.17
N ASP A 52 0.58 -11.06 7.59
CA ASP A 52 0.07 -12.18 8.37
C ASP A 52 -0.16 -13.39 7.45
N ASP A 53 0.45 -14.52 7.77
CA ASP A 53 0.34 -15.76 6.97
C ASP A 53 -0.65 -16.71 7.68
N ASP A 54 -1.92 -16.61 7.29
CA ASP A 54 -3.01 -17.47 7.77
C ASP A 54 -2.96 -18.91 7.23
N ALA A 55 -1.82 -19.40 6.76
CA ALA A 55 -1.71 -20.75 6.25
C ALA A 55 -1.99 -21.78 7.38
N PRO A 56 -2.97 -22.68 7.23
CA PRO A 56 -3.25 -23.72 8.21
C PRO A 56 -1.99 -24.56 8.48
N GLY A 57 -1.48 -24.52 9.70
CA GLY A 57 -0.27 -25.24 10.10
C GLY A 57 1.04 -24.47 9.95
N ALA A 58 1.02 -23.23 9.52
CA ALA A 58 2.15 -22.34 9.70
C ALA A 58 2.30 -22.03 11.20
N ALA A 59 3.53 -22.02 11.71
CA ALA A 59 3.77 -21.45 13.03
C ALA A 59 3.21 -20.03 13.01
N THR A 60 2.28 -19.72 13.90
CA THR A 60 1.67 -18.41 14.04
C THR A 60 2.78 -17.37 14.04
N GLY A 61 2.86 -16.55 12.99
CA GLY A 61 3.92 -15.59 12.92
C GLY A 61 3.82 -14.68 11.72
N LEU A 62 3.98 -13.43 12.01
CA LEU A 62 4.23 -12.39 11.04
C LEU A 62 5.44 -12.78 10.18
N ARG A 63 5.26 -12.75 8.86
CA ARG A 63 6.38 -12.84 7.91
C ARG A 63 6.68 -11.45 7.39
N PHE A 64 7.94 -11.08 7.43
CA PHE A 64 8.40 -9.84 6.82
C PHE A 64 9.76 -10.02 6.15
N HIS A 65 10.00 -9.24 5.12
CA HIS A 65 11.26 -9.24 4.38
C HIS A 65 11.48 -7.86 3.73
N PRO A 66 12.73 -7.51 3.43
CA PRO A 66 13.02 -6.29 2.68
C PRO A 66 12.41 -6.37 1.27
N VAL A 67 11.89 -5.23 0.81
CA VAL A 67 11.48 -5.02 -0.56
C VAL A 67 12.72 -4.64 -1.37
N ALA A 68 12.97 -5.32 -2.48
CA ALA A 68 14.09 -5.00 -3.35
C ALA A 68 13.88 -3.65 -4.03
N ASP A 69 14.95 -3.07 -4.57
CA ASP A 69 14.83 -1.89 -5.43
C ASP A 69 14.02 -2.22 -6.69
N GLY A 70 13.09 -1.35 -7.03
CA GLY A 70 12.24 -1.53 -8.20
C GLY A 70 10.84 -0.98 -8.01
N VAL A 71 9.96 -1.31 -8.96
CA VAL A 71 8.55 -0.96 -8.91
C VAL A 71 7.75 -2.18 -8.48
N HIS A 72 7.05 -2.06 -7.39
CA HIS A 72 6.30 -3.13 -6.76
C HIS A 72 4.82 -2.76 -6.60
N GLY A 73 3.98 -3.78 -6.47
CA GLY A 73 2.56 -3.58 -6.24
C GLY A 73 1.98 -4.59 -5.25
N VAL A 74 1.07 -4.13 -4.41
CA VAL A 74 0.34 -4.98 -3.47
C VAL A 74 -1.15 -4.67 -3.52
N SER A 75 -1.95 -5.71 -3.49
CA SER A 75 -3.39 -5.64 -3.33
C SER A 75 -3.81 -6.52 -2.14
N ASN A 76 -4.90 -7.26 -2.24
CA ASN A 76 -5.31 -8.20 -1.20
C ASN A 76 -4.54 -9.54 -1.26
N GLY A 77 -3.78 -9.79 -2.32
CA GLY A 77 -2.81 -10.88 -2.43
C GLY A 77 -1.48 -10.56 -1.76
N ARG A 78 -0.43 -11.27 -2.16
CA ARG A 78 0.95 -10.99 -1.73
C ARG A 78 1.53 -9.81 -2.51
N LEU A 79 2.66 -9.30 -2.04
CA LEU A 79 3.47 -8.36 -2.82
C LEU A 79 3.79 -8.99 -4.19
N ASP A 80 3.54 -8.22 -5.24
CA ASP A 80 3.76 -8.59 -6.64
C ASP A 80 2.95 -9.80 -7.16
N ASP A 81 1.92 -10.24 -6.43
CA ASP A 81 0.95 -11.17 -7.01
C ASP A 81 0.38 -10.56 -8.30
N PRO A 82 0.38 -11.31 -9.42
CA PRO A 82 0.11 -10.77 -10.74
C PRO A 82 -1.39 -10.53 -11.01
N TRP A 83 -2.06 -9.89 -10.07
CA TRP A 83 -3.43 -9.45 -10.30
C TRP A 83 -3.44 -8.34 -11.37
N PRO A 84 -4.43 -8.30 -12.26
CA PRO A 84 -4.47 -7.34 -13.37
C PRO A 84 -4.22 -5.89 -12.94
N LYS A 85 -4.85 -5.44 -11.84
CA LYS A 85 -4.62 -4.09 -11.29
C LYS A 85 -3.19 -3.87 -10.79
N VAL A 86 -2.51 -4.90 -10.28
CA VAL A 86 -1.12 -4.82 -9.83
C VAL A 86 -0.20 -4.72 -11.05
N VAL A 87 -0.39 -5.58 -12.04
CA VAL A 87 0.42 -5.57 -13.27
C VAL A 87 0.30 -4.23 -13.99
N ARG A 88 -0.93 -3.72 -14.18
CA ARG A 88 -1.14 -2.40 -14.80
C ARG A 88 -0.60 -1.27 -13.96
N GLY A 89 -0.79 -1.32 -12.65
CA GLY A 89 -0.28 -0.32 -11.71
C GLY A 89 1.23 -0.22 -11.76
N VAL A 90 1.93 -1.35 -11.74
CA VAL A 90 3.40 -1.42 -11.86
C VAL A 90 3.88 -0.84 -13.18
N ALA A 91 3.26 -1.21 -14.31
CA ALA A 91 3.63 -0.66 -15.62
C ALA A 91 3.46 0.86 -15.68
N ARG A 92 2.29 1.37 -15.27
CA ARG A 92 2.00 2.82 -15.27
C ARG A 92 2.86 3.60 -14.29
N LEU A 93 3.18 3.02 -13.12
CA LEU A 93 4.08 3.65 -12.16
C LEU A 93 5.50 3.71 -12.70
N THR A 94 5.95 2.68 -13.43
CA THR A 94 7.24 2.69 -14.11
C THR A 94 7.32 3.83 -15.12
N GLU A 95 6.31 3.98 -15.98
CA GLU A 95 6.23 5.08 -16.95
C GLU A 95 6.23 6.45 -16.27
N TRP A 96 5.50 6.60 -15.16
CA TRP A 96 5.45 7.84 -14.40
C TRP A 96 6.81 8.20 -13.78
N LEU A 97 7.56 7.21 -13.28
CA LEU A 97 8.91 7.40 -12.71
C LEU A 97 9.95 7.80 -13.78
N GLU A 98 9.76 7.40 -15.05
CA GLU A 98 10.60 7.80 -16.18
C GLU A 98 10.26 9.20 -16.71
N GLY A 99 9.11 9.74 -16.31
CA GLY A 99 8.59 11.03 -16.72
C GLY A 99 8.91 12.17 -15.73
N PRO A 100 8.19 13.28 -15.82
CA PRO A 100 8.37 14.46 -14.95
C PRO A 100 7.90 14.23 -13.51
N MET A 101 7.31 13.08 -13.20
CA MET A 101 6.75 12.71 -11.88
C MET A 101 5.68 13.71 -11.38
N ASP A 102 4.83 14.19 -12.29
CA ASP A 102 3.73 15.07 -11.92
C ASP A 102 2.71 14.34 -11.01
N LEU A 103 2.30 15.01 -9.93
CA LEU A 103 1.38 14.39 -8.96
C LEU A 103 -0.04 14.20 -9.51
N ASP A 104 -0.49 14.99 -10.47
CA ASP A 104 -1.79 14.82 -11.11
C ASP A 104 -1.79 13.56 -11.99
N ASP A 105 -0.71 13.29 -12.72
CA ASP A 105 -0.54 12.06 -13.49
C ASP A 105 -0.51 10.82 -12.57
N ALA A 106 0.08 10.93 -11.36
CA ALA A 106 0.03 9.86 -10.37
C ALA A 106 -1.40 9.59 -9.88
N PHE A 107 -2.23 10.61 -9.71
CA PHE A 107 -3.64 10.41 -9.39
C PHE A 107 -4.42 9.78 -10.53
N ASP A 108 -4.11 10.09 -11.78
CA ASP A 108 -4.72 9.44 -12.95
C ASP A 108 -4.35 7.96 -13.04
N LEU A 109 -3.13 7.59 -12.65
CA LEU A 109 -2.71 6.20 -12.48
C LEU A 109 -3.57 5.50 -11.43
N LEU A 110 -3.77 6.11 -10.26
CA LEU A 110 -4.56 5.56 -9.17
C LEU A 110 -6.07 5.53 -9.46
N ALA A 111 -6.53 6.31 -10.44
CA ALA A 111 -7.94 6.37 -10.86
C ALA A 111 -8.32 5.29 -11.89
N ASP A 112 -7.47 4.28 -12.11
CA ASP A 112 -7.74 3.19 -13.07
C ASP A 112 -9.02 2.43 -12.72
N ARG A 113 -9.99 2.45 -13.66
CA ARG A 113 -11.29 1.77 -13.58
C ARG A 113 -11.44 0.71 -14.66
N GLU A 114 -10.35 0.31 -15.29
CA GLU A 114 -10.39 -0.65 -16.38
C GLU A 114 -10.94 -2.00 -15.93
N ALA A 115 -11.93 -2.47 -16.66
CA ALA A 115 -12.51 -3.78 -16.42
C ALA A 115 -11.50 -4.90 -16.72
N VAL A 116 -11.69 -6.02 -16.06
CA VAL A 116 -10.85 -7.21 -16.20
C VAL A 116 -11.69 -8.33 -16.78
N ASP A 117 -11.14 -9.07 -17.73
CA ASP A 117 -11.81 -10.25 -18.28
C ASP A 117 -11.94 -11.35 -17.21
N ASP A 118 -13.04 -12.10 -17.27
CA ASP A 118 -13.35 -13.12 -16.26
C ASP A 118 -12.25 -14.15 -16.05
N GLY A 119 -11.53 -14.49 -17.12
CA GLY A 119 -10.42 -15.44 -17.07
C GLY A 119 -9.15 -14.94 -16.38
N GLU A 120 -9.08 -13.63 -16.12
CA GLU A 120 -7.94 -12.98 -15.45
C GLU A 120 -8.26 -12.59 -14.00
N LEU A 121 -9.51 -12.81 -13.55
CA LEU A 121 -9.92 -12.49 -12.18
C LEU A 121 -9.18 -13.38 -11.17
N PRO A 122 -8.85 -12.86 -9.99
CA PRO A 122 -7.99 -13.57 -9.03
C PRO A 122 -8.67 -14.73 -8.29
N HIS A 123 -9.97 -14.96 -8.50
CA HIS A 123 -10.75 -16.04 -7.86
C HIS A 123 -10.63 -16.08 -6.33
N THR A 124 -10.94 -14.96 -5.69
CA THR A 124 -10.81 -14.80 -4.23
C THR A 124 -11.90 -15.49 -3.41
N GLY A 125 -12.85 -16.15 -4.09
CA GLY A 125 -13.95 -16.88 -3.47
C GLY A 125 -15.21 -16.05 -3.22
N VAL A 126 -15.23 -14.80 -3.64
CA VAL A 126 -16.47 -14.00 -3.63
C VAL A 126 -17.29 -14.24 -4.92
N PRO A 127 -18.58 -13.89 -4.96
CA PRO A 127 -19.38 -14.01 -6.18
C PRO A 127 -18.73 -13.27 -7.37
N LEU A 128 -18.82 -13.85 -8.58
CA LEU A 128 -18.19 -13.33 -9.79
C LEU A 128 -18.50 -11.86 -10.06
N GLU A 129 -19.75 -11.44 -9.87
CA GLU A 129 -20.15 -10.04 -10.05
C GLU A 129 -19.41 -9.10 -9.09
N LEU A 130 -19.14 -9.56 -7.88
CA LEU A 130 -18.37 -8.79 -6.92
C LEU A 130 -16.87 -8.79 -7.29
N GLU A 131 -16.31 -9.91 -7.75
CA GLU A 131 -14.94 -9.95 -8.26
C GLU A 131 -14.73 -8.97 -9.43
N ARG A 132 -15.63 -8.97 -10.42
CA ARG A 132 -15.59 -7.99 -11.52
C ARG A 132 -15.62 -6.56 -11.00
N ALA A 133 -16.49 -6.28 -10.04
CA ALA A 133 -16.66 -4.94 -9.48
C ALA A 133 -15.47 -4.46 -8.63
N LEU A 134 -14.72 -5.37 -8.03
CA LEU A 134 -13.52 -5.11 -7.21
C LEU A 134 -12.19 -5.24 -7.99
N ALA A 135 -12.24 -5.70 -9.23
CA ALA A 135 -11.06 -5.93 -10.06
C ALA A 135 -10.28 -4.64 -10.39
N PRO A 136 -10.90 -3.49 -10.69
CA PRO A 136 -10.17 -2.25 -10.93
C PRO A 136 -9.37 -1.77 -9.71
N ALA A 137 -8.35 -0.94 -9.92
CA ALA A 137 -7.64 -0.28 -8.83
C ALA A 137 -8.53 0.77 -8.15
N PHE A 138 -9.34 1.50 -8.93
CA PHE A 138 -10.31 2.46 -8.41
C PHE A 138 -11.72 1.86 -8.43
N VAL A 139 -12.26 1.61 -7.26
CA VAL A 139 -13.61 1.04 -7.08
C VAL A 139 -14.63 2.15 -6.82
N ALA A 140 -15.78 2.12 -7.51
CA ALA A 140 -16.85 3.11 -7.34
C ALA A 140 -18.23 2.45 -7.46
N LEU A 141 -18.63 1.71 -6.44
CA LEU A 141 -19.92 1.04 -6.34
C LEU A 141 -20.90 1.85 -5.48
N PRO A 142 -22.22 1.59 -5.58
CA PRO A 142 -23.19 2.13 -4.65
C PRO A 142 -22.85 1.71 -3.20
N GLY A 143 -22.59 2.68 -2.33
CA GLY A 143 -22.29 2.44 -0.93
C GLY A 143 -20.90 1.87 -0.60
N TYR A 144 -20.08 1.54 -1.61
CA TYR A 144 -18.72 1.00 -1.42
C TYR A 144 -17.76 1.54 -2.49
N GLY A 145 -16.51 1.79 -2.12
CA GLY A 145 -15.50 2.19 -3.09
C GLY A 145 -14.27 2.82 -2.49
N THR A 146 -13.36 3.24 -3.37
CA THR A 146 -12.15 3.96 -3.02
C THR A 146 -12.51 5.27 -2.30
N ARG A 147 -11.99 5.45 -1.10
CA ARG A 147 -12.27 6.60 -0.23
C ARG A 147 -11.19 7.66 -0.31
N ALA A 148 -9.96 7.26 -0.59
CA ALA A 148 -8.84 8.16 -0.79
C ALA A 148 -7.82 7.54 -1.76
N SER A 149 -7.07 8.39 -2.43
CA SER A 149 -5.83 8.06 -3.12
C SER A 149 -4.73 8.94 -2.56
N THR A 150 -3.63 8.34 -2.17
CA THR A 150 -2.49 9.05 -1.56
C THR A 150 -1.24 8.80 -2.37
N VAL A 151 -0.49 9.86 -2.63
CA VAL A 151 0.83 9.82 -3.27
C VAL A 151 1.84 10.38 -2.30
N VAL A 152 2.90 9.62 -2.05
CA VAL A 152 4.03 10.05 -1.21
C VAL A 152 5.31 9.86 -2.02
N VAL A 153 6.09 10.92 -2.18
CA VAL A 153 7.36 10.88 -2.89
C VAL A 153 8.45 11.38 -1.95
N LEU A 154 9.40 10.51 -1.63
CA LEU A 154 10.62 10.88 -0.94
C LEU A 154 11.74 11.01 -1.97
N HIS A 155 12.22 12.22 -2.17
CA HIS A 155 13.32 12.50 -3.08
C HIS A 155 14.67 12.20 -2.43
N ALA A 156 15.66 11.86 -3.23
CA ALA A 156 17.04 11.65 -2.76
C ALA A 156 17.64 12.88 -2.06
N SER A 157 17.07 14.08 -2.30
CA SER A 157 17.41 15.31 -1.59
C SER A 157 16.88 15.38 -0.16
N GLY A 158 16.07 14.39 0.29
CA GLY A 158 15.35 14.42 1.54
C GLY A 158 14.06 15.25 1.52
N GLU A 159 13.68 15.79 0.36
CA GLU A 159 12.38 16.43 0.20
C GLU A 159 11.30 15.35 0.14
N LEU A 160 10.23 15.52 0.90
CA LEU A 160 9.07 14.65 0.91
C LEU A 160 7.86 15.43 0.38
N SER A 161 7.24 14.92 -0.67
CA SER A 161 5.99 15.43 -1.22
C SER A 161 4.86 14.47 -0.86
N PHE A 162 3.76 15.03 -0.39
CA PHE A 162 2.54 14.31 -0.04
C PHE A 162 1.35 14.92 -0.77
N ALA A 163 0.54 14.09 -1.36
CA ALA A 163 -0.74 14.52 -1.92
C ALA A 163 -1.82 13.45 -1.65
N GLU A 164 -3.01 13.90 -1.28
CA GLU A 164 -4.15 13.01 -1.04
C GLU A 164 -5.43 13.61 -1.63
N ARG A 165 -6.16 12.78 -2.39
CA ARG A 165 -7.53 13.06 -2.85
C ARG A 165 -8.51 12.18 -2.08
N ALA A 166 -9.50 12.80 -1.44
CA ALA A 166 -10.61 12.09 -0.83
C ALA A 166 -11.81 12.04 -1.78
N TYR A 167 -12.51 10.91 -1.75
CA TYR A 167 -13.62 10.64 -2.65
C TYR A 167 -14.93 10.41 -1.89
N GLY A 168 -16.00 11.02 -2.39
CA GLY A 168 -17.37 10.76 -2.02
C GLY A 168 -18.01 9.67 -2.86
N GLU A 169 -19.34 9.66 -2.88
CA GLU A 169 -20.09 8.70 -3.67
C GLU A 169 -19.71 8.70 -5.14
N ARG A 170 -19.65 7.50 -5.73
CA ARG A 170 -19.31 7.26 -7.14
C ARG A 170 -17.92 7.79 -7.54
N GLY A 171 -17.00 7.95 -6.56
CA GLY A 171 -15.65 8.41 -6.84
C GLY A 171 -15.54 9.89 -7.21
N ARG A 172 -16.48 10.74 -6.78
CA ARG A 172 -16.36 12.19 -6.94
C ARG A 172 -15.34 12.73 -5.96
N VAL A 173 -14.36 13.49 -6.44
CA VAL A 173 -13.40 14.19 -5.57
C VAL A 173 -14.16 15.19 -4.68
N ILE A 174 -13.95 15.11 -3.37
CA ILE A 174 -14.56 15.99 -2.36
C ILE A 174 -13.54 16.90 -1.71
N SER A 175 -12.28 16.49 -1.63
CA SER A 175 -11.19 17.33 -1.18
C SER A 175 -9.85 16.84 -1.73
N GLU A 176 -8.90 17.74 -1.78
CA GLU A 176 -7.51 17.45 -2.10
C GLU A 176 -6.61 18.21 -1.11
N ARG A 177 -5.52 17.56 -0.68
CA ARG A 177 -4.50 18.13 0.18
C ARG A 177 -3.14 17.84 -0.44
N ARG A 178 -2.27 18.85 -0.48
CA ARG A 178 -0.87 18.70 -0.90
C ARG A 178 0.02 19.37 0.13
N GLU A 179 1.10 18.72 0.48
CA GLU A 179 2.11 19.21 1.39
C GLU A 179 3.50 18.80 0.92
N SER A 180 4.49 19.59 1.25
CA SER A 180 5.89 19.21 1.11
C SER A 180 6.68 19.67 2.34
N TRP A 181 7.64 18.86 2.73
CA TRP A 181 8.57 19.19 3.81
C TRP A 181 9.89 18.45 3.60
N ARG A 182 10.91 18.88 4.31
CA ARG A 182 12.19 18.21 4.26
C ARG A 182 12.27 17.21 5.42
N ALA A 183 12.42 15.94 5.10
CA ALA A 183 12.71 14.93 6.09
C ALA A 183 14.11 15.16 6.67
N PRO A 184 14.32 15.07 7.99
CA PRO A 184 15.67 14.99 8.53
C PRO A 184 16.27 13.68 7.99
N LEU A 185 17.22 13.80 7.06
CA LEU A 185 18.07 12.68 6.69
C LEU A 185 19.02 12.48 7.86
N GLY A 186 18.95 11.30 8.51
CA GLY A 186 19.82 10.90 9.61
C GLY A 186 21.27 10.79 9.19
#